data_a3789df54830eeeae6cb42967935fae6
#
_entry.id   a3789df54830eeeae6cb42967935fae6
#
_cell.length_a   1.000
_cell.length_b   1.000
_cell.length_c   1.000
_cell.angle_alpha   90.00
_cell.angle_beta   90.00
_cell.angle_gamma   90.00
#
_symmetry.space_group_name_H-M   'P 1'
#
loop_
_entity.id
_entity.type
_entity.pdbx_description
1 polymer ?
#
loop_
_entity_poly.entity_id
_entity_poly.type
_entity_poly.pdbx_seq_one_letter_code
_entity_poly.pdbx_strand_id
1 'polypeptide(L)' 'MNKDQVKGRIEEAKGKVKEAAGVVLDDKSMEVEGNIEKNTGKVKAGFGDLKEDIKKSI' A
#
# COMPACT_ATOMS: atom_id res chain seq x y z
N MET A 1 11.44 11.04 -6.28
CA MET A 1 10.40 10.06 -5.93
C MET A 1 9.89 9.39 -7.19
N ASN A 2 9.84 8.07 -7.25
CA ASN A 2 9.35 7.41 -8.47
C ASN A 2 7.85 7.10 -8.36
N LYS A 3 7.24 6.80 -9.54
CA LYS A 3 5.80 6.55 -9.62
C LYS A 3 5.35 5.34 -8.80
N ASP A 4 6.19 4.32 -8.71
CA ASP A 4 5.85 3.09 -7.95
C ASP A 4 5.74 3.38 -6.46
N GLN A 5 6.62 4.20 -5.91
CA GLN A 5 6.56 4.62 -4.51
C GLN A 5 5.28 5.38 -4.22
N VAL A 6 4.93 6.34 -5.08
CA VAL A 6 3.72 7.16 -4.90
C VAL A 6 2.47 6.28 -4.97
N LYS A 7 2.37 5.43 -5.98
CA LYS A 7 1.23 4.52 -6.14
C LYS A 7 1.12 3.56 -4.97
N GLY A 8 2.22 2.99 -4.53
CA GLY A 8 2.23 2.06 -3.41
C GLY A 8 1.74 2.71 -2.12
N ARG A 9 2.16 3.93 -1.84
CA ARG A 9 1.74 4.65 -0.64
C ARG A 9 0.27 5.04 -0.70
N ILE A 10 -0.23 5.40 -1.87
CA ILE A 10 -1.66 5.70 -2.06
C ILE A 10 -2.49 4.44 -1.84
N GLU A 11 -2.09 3.30 -2.38
CA GLU A 11 -2.78 2.03 -2.18
C GLU A 11 -2.74 1.59 -0.71
N GLU A 12 -1.61 1.77 -0.05
CA GLU A 12 -1.48 1.48 1.36
C GLU A 12 -2.46 2.33 2.19
N ALA A 13 -2.54 3.63 1.90
CA ALA A 13 -3.46 4.53 2.60
C ALA A 13 -4.92 4.14 2.35
N LYS A 14 -5.27 3.83 1.09
CA LYS A 14 -6.62 3.35 0.75
C LYS A 14 -6.95 2.06 1.50
N GLY A 15 -6.01 1.14 1.56
CA GLY A 15 -6.18 -0.11 2.27
C GLY A 15 -6.44 0.10 3.75
N LYS A 16 -5.70 0.99 4.38
CA LYS A 16 -5.90 1.33 5.80
C LYS A 16 -7.28 1.91 6.05
N VAL A 17 -7.75 2.78 5.17
CA VAL A 17 -9.09 3.38 5.29
C VAL A 17 -10.16 2.30 5.15
N LYS A 18 -10.04 1.42 4.16
CA LYS A 18 -11.00 0.32 3.97
C LYS A 18 -11.01 -0.64 5.14
N GLU A 19 -9.84 -1.00 5.63
CA GLU A 19 -9.72 -1.90 6.78
C GLU A 19 -10.42 -1.29 8.00
N ALA A 20 -10.15 -0.02 8.28
CA ALA A 20 -10.76 0.68 9.41
C ALA A 20 -12.27 0.80 9.25
N ALA A 21 -12.75 1.13 8.04
CA ALA A 21 -14.17 1.21 7.76
C ALA A 21 -14.85 -0.15 7.90
N GLY A 22 -14.18 -1.21 7.45
CA GLY A 22 -14.69 -2.58 7.59
C GLY A 22 -14.89 -2.97 9.05
N VAL A 23 -13.92 -2.61 9.92
CA VAL A 23 -14.03 -2.87 11.34
C VAL A 23 -15.20 -2.09 11.96
N VAL A 24 -15.31 -0.81 11.64
CA VAL A 24 -16.38 0.05 12.17
C VAL A 24 -17.76 -0.43 11.74
N LEU A 25 -17.89 -0.86 10.49
CA LEU A 25 -19.16 -1.32 9.91
C LEU A 25 -19.42 -2.81 10.15
N ASP A 26 -18.49 -3.49 10.79
CA ASP A 26 -18.54 -4.95 10.99
C ASP A 26 -18.66 -5.70 9.65
N ASP A 27 -17.96 -5.21 8.64
CA ASP A 27 -17.92 -5.79 7.30
C ASP A 27 -16.58 -6.49 7.07
N LYS A 28 -16.58 -7.78 7.25
CA LYS A 28 -15.37 -8.60 7.12
C LYS A 28 -14.76 -8.57 5.73
N SER A 29 -15.59 -8.56 4.69
CA SER A 29 -15.10 -8.49 3.31
C SER A 29 -14.32 -7.21 3.06
N MET A 30 -14.84 -6.09 3.52
CA MET A 30 -14.20 -4.79 3.37
C MET A 30 -12.89 -4.73 4.17
N GLU A 31 -12.91 -5.26 5.39
CA GLU A 31 -11.72 -5.34 6.25
C GLU A 31 -10.60 -6.14 5.56
N VAL A 32 -10.93 -7.30 5.02
CA VAL A 32 -9.98 -8.16 4.33
C VAL A 32 -9.46 -7.48 3.05
N GLU A 33 -10.33 -6.89 2.27
CA GLU A 33 -9.94 -6.14 1.07
C GLU A 33 -8.98 -5.01 1.41
N GLY A 34 -9.28 -4.24 2.45
CA GLY A 34 -8.42 -3.16 2.90
C GLY A 34 -7.06 -3.66 3.35
N ASN A 35 -7.02 -4.77 4.07
CA ASN A 35 -5.78 -5.38 4.51
C ASN A 35 -4.92 -5.81 3.32
N ILE A 36 -5.53 -6.43 2.31
CA ILE A 36 -4.82 -6.85 1.10
C ILE A 36 -4.27 -5.63 0.34
N GLU A 37 -5.07 -4.59 0.15
CA GLU A 37 -4.63 -3.36 -0.52
C GLU A 37 -3.48 -2.68 0.22
N LYS A 38 -3.57 -2.61 1.53
CA LYS A 38 -2.53 -2.02 2.37
C LYS A 38 -1.21 -2.77 2.19
N ASN A 39 -1.24 -4.09 2.23
CA ASN A 39 -0.04 -4.91 2.07
C ASN A 39 0.51 -4.84 0.65
N THR A 40 -0.36 -4.83 -0.35
CA THR A 40 0.05 -4.67 -1.76
C THR A 40 0.73 -3.32 -1.97
N GLY A 41 0.18 -2.26 -1.39
CA GLY A 41 0.76 -0.93 -1.45
C GLY A 41 2.15 -0.87 -0.82
N LYS A 42 2.34 -1.52 0.32
CA LYS A 42 3.66 -1.61 0.97
C LYS A 42 4.69 -2.31 0.09
N VAL A 43 4.31 -3.40 -0.55
CA VAL A 43 5.20 -4.13 -1.45
C VAL A 43 5.60 -3.25 -2.63
N LYS A 44 4.64 -2.56 -3.24
CA LYS A 44 4.93 -1.65 -4.36
C LYS A 44 5.85 -0.50 -3.95
N ALA A 45 5.61 0.09 -2.80
CA ALA A 45 6.46 1.16 -2.28
C ALA A 45 7.88 0.64 -2.02
N GLY A 46 8.01 -0.57 -1.47
CA GLY A 46 9.31 -1.21 -1.25
C GLY A 46 10.08 -1.43 -2.54
N PHE A 47 9.40 -1.87 -3.60
CA PHE A 47 10.02 -2.02 -4.91
C PHE A 47 10.50 -0.68 -5.47
N GLY A 48 9.70 0.37 -5.30
CA GLY A 48 10.09 1.71 -5.72
C GLY A 48 11.35 2.18 -4.99
N ASP A 49 11.43 1.96 -3.68
CA ASP A 49 12.59 2.31 -2.87
C ASP A 49 13.83 1.55 -3.34
N LEU A 50 13.71 0.26 -3.61
CA LEU A 50 14.81 -0.56 -4.13
C LEU A 50 15.33 -0.05 -5.47
N LYS A 51 14.42 0.32 -6.38
CA LYS A 51 14.79 0.86 -7.68
C LYS A 51 15.61 2.14 -7.54
N GLU A 52 15.22 3.03 -6.63
CA GLU A 52 15.97 4.26 -6.38
C GLU A 52 17.34 3.97 -5.79
N ASP A 53 17.44 3.05 -4.84
CA ASP A 53 18.70 2.67 -4.23
C ASP A 53 19.66 2.10 -5.26
N ILE A 54 19.18 1.25 -6.16
CA ILE A 54 20.00 0.69 -7.24
C ILE A 54 20.50 1.81 -8.16
N LYS A 55 19.63 2.75 -8.54
CA LYS A 55 20.02 3.89 -9.37
C LYS A 55 21.09 4.75 -8.71
N LYS A 56 21.00 4.97 -7.41
CA LYS A 56 21.98 5.76 -6.68
C LYS A 56 23.33 5.08 -6.56
N SER A 57 23.34 3.76 -6.52
CA SER A 57 24.58 2.98 -6.39
C SER A 57 25.31 2.80 -7.73
N ILE A 58 24.67 3.08 -8.85
CA ILE A 58 25.26 3.03 -10.16
C ILE A 58 25.80 4.40 -10.58
#